data_6139246e232c0fc78a649e13a1278314
#
_entry.id   6139246e232c0fc78a649e13a1278314
#
_cell.length_a   1.000
_cell.length_b   1.000
_cell.length_c   1.000
_cell.angle_alpha   90.00
_cell.angle_beta   90.00
_cell.angle_gamma   90.00
#
_symmetry.space_group_name_H-M   'P 1'
#
loop_
_entity.id
_entity.type
_entity.pdbx_description
1 polymer ?
#
loop_
_entity_poly.entity_id
_entity_poly.type
_entity_poly.pdbx_seq_one_letter_code
_entity_poly.pdbx_strand_id
1 'polypeptide(L)'
;EVTVAKDALVLHLPFEDGSVAVGEGVTFASKEGKAELVDGFIGKAYTNTSGDAKEAGYLKYNLAATNCINSLKSFTFSAWVKRPALGSGTFFSVNGGEHDWGSTMQFFFDNTGVGEDGATYQQFNARIDSYKQGEDGNKFQASCWPNVQGPEFAKIDEWFHVARTYDAATGAWKVYVDGVQTHDGVHEFGDPAGPFGDLDLTSPTMNALYIGGWAAIIDGVNNQDWMTFFNGSVDEVRMYNRALTDQEIGQLWQQEKLINLE
;
A
#
# COMPACT_ATOMS: atom_id res chain seq x y z
N GLU A 1 -22.29 5.53 -0.75
CA GLU A 1 -21.13 6.40 -0.97
C GLU A 1 -20.32 6.57 0.31
N VAL A 2 -18.99 6.43 0.25
CA VAL A 2 -18.09 6.72 1.37
C VAL A 2 -17.98 8.22 1.59
N THR A 3 -18.25 8.66 2.83
CA THR A 3 -18.23 10.09 3.23
C THR A 3 -17.12 10.43 4.21
N VAL A 4 -16.46 9.42 4.78
CA VAL A 4 -15.38 9.61 5.77
C VAL A 4 -14.22 10.38 5.16
N ALA A 5 -13.82 11.46 5.84
CA ALA A 5 -12.62 12.24 5.54
C ALA A 5 -12.47 12.62 4.05
N LYS A 6 -13.56 12.95 3.37
CA LYS A 6 -13.55 13.33 1.94
C LYS A 6 -12.59 14.48 1.62
N ASP A 7 -12.40 15.39 2.54
CA ASP A 7 -11.48 16.53 2.43
C ASP A 7 -10.00 16.12 2.45
N ALA A 8 -9.70 14.95 3.00
CA ALA A 8 -8.36 14.40 3.08
C ALA A 8 -8.08 13.30 2.03
N LEU A 9 -9.10 12.83 1.31
CA LEU A 9 -8.97 11.80 0.27
C LEU A 9 -8.21 12.35 -0.93
N VAL A 10 -7.06 11.76 -1.25
CA VAL A 10 -6.20 12.20 -2.36
C VAL A 10 -6.04 11.16 -3.46
N LEU A 11 -6.32 9.88 -3.17
CA LEU A 11 -6.35 8.81 -4.17
C LEU A 11 -7.52 7.88 -3.89
N HIS A 12 -8.26 7.51 -4.95
CA HIS A 12 -9.25 6.44 -4.93
C HIS A 12 -9.23 5.70 -6.27
N LEU A 13 -8.91 4.41 -6.21
CA LEU A 13 -8.90 3.48 -7.32
C LEU A 13 -9.98 2.41 -7.05
N PRO A 14 -11.18 2.56 -7.62
CA PRO A 14 -12.28 1.62 -7.43
C PRO A 14 -12.27 0.44 -8.41
N PHE A 15 -11.37 0.45 -9.39
CA PHE A 15 -11.18 -0.59 -10.42
C PHE A 15 -12.38 -0.89 -11.33
N GLU A 16 -13.40 -0.07 -11.37
CA GLU A 16 -14.62 -0.33 -12.16
C GLU A 16 -14.34 -0.55 -13.65
N ASP A 17 -13.45 0.27 -14.22
CA ASP A 17 -13.02 0.20 -15.61
C ASP A 17 -11.54 0.58 -15.78
N GLY A 18 -10.76 0.51 -14.71
CA GLY A 18 -9.40 1.05 -14.62
C GLY A 18 -9.37 2.54 -14.29
N SER A 19 -10.51 3.19 -14.13
CA SER A 19 -10.59 4.63 -13.85
C SER A 19 -9.99 5.02 -12.50
N VAL A 20 -9.62 6.29 -12.41
CA VAL A 20 -9.21 6.96 -11.18
C VAL A 20 -10.36 7.84 -10.74
N ALA A 21 -11.01 7.51 -9.61
CA ALA A 21 -12.12 8.30 -9.10
C ALA A 21 -11.64 9.60 -8.44
N VAL A 22 -10.52 9.53 -7.70
CA VAL A 22 -9.78 10.66 -7.12
C VAL A 22 -8.29 10.39 -7.31
N GLY A 23 -7.52 11.36 -7.76
CA GLY A 23 -6.07 11.20 -7.94
C GLY A 23 -5.48 12.30 -8.82
N GLU A 24 -5.06 13.40 -8.19
CA GLU A 24 -4.35 14.44 -8.93
C GLU A 24 -3.05 13.88 -9.53
N GLY A 25 -2.84 14.09 -10.82
CA GLY A 25 -1.67 13.63 -11.54
C GLY A 25 -1.58 12.11 -11.73
N VAL A 26 -2.67 11.37 -11.52
CA VAL A 26 -2.76 9.92 -11.71
C VAL A 26 -3.68 9.59 -12.87
N THR A 27 -3.22 8.80 -13.83
CA THR A 27 -4.04 8.36 -14.98
C THR A 27 -3.83 6.89 -15.27
N PHE A 28 -4.91 6.15 -15.48
CA PHE A 28 -4.82 4.75 -15.91
C PHE A 28 -4.06 4.64 -17.24
N ALA A 29 -3.09 3.75 -17.30
CA ALA A 29 -2.26 3.56 -18.49
C ALA A 29 -2.54 2.22 -19.17
N SER A 30 -2.46 1.12 -18.43
CA SER A 30 -2.59 -0.22 -19.02
C SER A 30 -2.89 -1.30 -18.00
N LYS A 31 -3.38 -2.41 -18.52
CA LYS A 31 -3.51 -3.69 -17.84
C LYS A 31 -2.55 -4.67 -18.51
N GLU A 32 -1.63 -5.22 -17.74
CA GLU A 32 -0.51 -6.02 -18.25
C GLU A 32 -0.57 -7.47 -17.76
N GLY A 33 0.01 -8.36 -18.56
CA GLY A 33 0.14 -9.77 -18.21
C GLY A 33 -1.20 -10.46 -17.96
N LYS A 34 -1.30 -11.17 -16.85
CA LYS A 34 -2.51 -11.94 -16.46
C LYS A 34 -3.42 -11.16 -15.51
N ALA A 35 -3.29 -9.83 -15.44
CA ALA A 35 -4.18 -8.99 -14.67
C ALA A 35 -5.58 -8.97 -15.31
N GLU A 36 -6.62 -9.06 -14.51
CA GLU A 36 -8.01 -8.98 -14.93
C GLU A 36 -8.81 -8.09 -13.97
N LEU A 37 -9.93 -7.59 -14.46
CA LEU A 37 -10.96 -6.97 -13.64
C LEU A 37 -12.09 -8.00 -13.48
N VAL A 38 -12.37 -8.35 -12.24
CA VAL A 38 -13.39 -9.36 -11.86
C VAL A 38 -14.40 -8.74 -10.90
N ASP A 39 -15.44 -9.50 -10.51
CA ASP A 39 -16.32 -9.05 -9.44
C ASP A 39 -15.55 -8.90 -8.13
N GLY A 40 -15.61 -7.69 -7.57
CA GLY A 40 -14.85 -7.23 -6.43
C GLY A 40 -15.58 -7.35 -5.09
N PHE A 41 -15.04 -6.68 -4.10
CA PHE A 41 -15.74 -6.41 -2.85
C PHE A 41 -16.85 -5.40 -3.09
N ILE A 42 -16.55 -4.32 -3.82
CA ILE A 42 -17.53 -3.36 -4.35
C ILE A 42 -17.33 -3.34 -5.87
N GLY A 43 -18.39 -3.59 -6.65
CA GLY A 43 -18.32 -3.54 -8.11
C GLY A 43 -17.23 -4.43 -8.70
N LYS A 44 -16.14 -3.86 -9.23
CA LYS A 44 -15.01 -4.58 -9.82
C LYS A 44 -13.75 -4.46 -8.97
N ALA A 45 -12.92 -5.48 -9.05
CA ALA A 45 -11.60 -5.53 -8.43
C ALA A 45 -10.53 -5.92 -9.44
N TYR A 46 -9.30 -5.48 -9.20
CA TYR A 46 -8.12 -6.09 -9.80
C TYR A 46 -7.96 -7.51 -9.28
N THR A 47 -7.60 -8.44 -10.14
CA THR A 47 -7.13 -9.76 -9.76
C THR A 47 -5.95 -10.21 -10.59
N ASN A 48 -5.14 -11.06 -9.98
CA ASN A 48 -4.12 -11.85 -10.63
C ASN A 48 -4.17 -13.26 -10.06
N THR A 49 -4.37 -14.23 -10.93
CA THR A 49 -4.53 -15.64 -10.59
C THR A 49 -3.35 -16.51 -11.04
N SER A 50 -2.26 -15.89 -11.48
CA SER A 50 -1.06 -16.64 -11.84
C SER A 50 -0.41 -17.19 -10.57
N GLY A 51 -0.20 -18.50 -10.51
CA GLY A 51 0.59 -19.13 -9.47
C GLY A 51 2.10 -18.81 -9.56
N ASP A 52 2.54 -18.19 -10.65
CA ASP A 52 3.93 -17.72 -10.79
C ASP A 52 4.05 -16.29 -10.31
N ALA A 53 4.82 -16.12 -9.26
CA ALA A 53 5.02 -14.86 -8.57
C ALA A 53 5.67 -13.74 -9.42
N LYS A 54 6.24 -14.06 -10.58
CA LYS A 54 6.92 -13.10 -11.48
C LYS A 54 6.28 -12.97 -12.86
N GLU A 55 5.40 -13.88 -13.24
CA GLU A 55 4.59 -13.80 -14.47
C GLU A 55 3.21 -13.17 -14.25
N ALA A 56 2.98 -12.70 -13.05
CA ALA A 56 1.76 -12.06 -12.64
C ALA A 56 1.48 -10.80 -13.46
N GLY A 57 0.21 -10.52 -13.63
CA GLY A 57 -0.22 -9.28 -14.24
C GLY A 57 -0.30 -8.14 -13.23
N TYR A 58 -0.35 -6.91 -13.73
CA TYR A 58 -0.52 -5.71 -12.92
C TYR A 58 -1.33 -4.65 -13.67
N LEU A 59 -1.91 -3.71 -12.93
CA LEU A 59 -2.40 -2.46 -13.50
C LEU A 59 -1.32 -1.40 -13.37
N LYS A 60 -1.15 -0.61 -14.42
CA LYS A 60 -0.23 0.53 -14.44
C LYS A 60 -1.01 1.82 -14.52
N TYR A 61 -0.62 2.78 -13.68
CA TYR A 61 -1.06 4.16 -13.72
C TYR A 61 0.15 5.06 -13.94
N ASN A 62 0.04 6.03 -14.84
CA ASN A 62 1.06 7.05 -15.02
C ASN A 62 0.91 8.11 -13.91
N LEU A 63 2.05 8.58 -13.41
CA LEU A 63 2.14 9.68 -12.46
C LEU A 63 2.76 10.90 -13.14
N ALA A 64 2.09 12.05 -13.06
CA ALA A 64 2.65 13.32 -13.45
C ALA A 64 3.78 13.74 -12.49
N ALA A 65 4.61 14.69 -12.89
CA ALA A 65 5.70 15.21 -12.07
C ALA A 65 5.20 15.79 -10.72
N THR A 66 4.00 16.38 -10.72
CA THR A 66 3.25 16.71 -9.50
C THR A 66 2.05 15.80 -9.43
N ASN A 67 1.92 15.06 -8.34
CA ASN A 67 0.85 14.09 -8.14
C ASN A 67 0.49 13.97 -6.66
N CYS A 68 -0.63 13.29 -6.37
CA CYS A 68 -1.13 13.15 -5.01
C CYS A 68 -0.23 12.33 -4.08
N ILE A 69 0.70 11.52 -4.62
CA ILE A 69 1.62 10.70 -3.82
C ILE A 69 2.82 11.52 -3.36
N ASN A 70 3.48 12.25 -4.27
CA ASN A 70 4.69 12.99 -3.93
C ASN A 70 4.45 14.25 -3.08
N SER A 71 3.19 14.62 -2.87
CA SER A 71 2.79 15.71 -1.97
C SER A 71 2.50 15.26 -0.54
N LEU A 72 2.49 13.94 -0.25
CA LEU A 72 2.18 13.42 1.07
C LEU A 72 3.28 13.75 2.09
N LYS A 73 2.84 14.15 3.28
CA LYS A 73 3.68 14.32 4.48
C LYS A 73 3.32 13.32 5.56
N SER A 74 2.06 13.15 5.79
CA SER A 74 1.40 12.09 6.54
C SER A 74 0.52 11.31 5.58
N PHE A 75 0.07 10.12 5.96
CA PHE A 75 -0.86 9.37 5.11
C PHE A 75 -1.76 8.42 5.90
N THR A 76 -2.84 8.04 5.26
CA THR A 76 -3.56 6.80 5.50
C THR A 76 -3.67 6.06 4.17
N PHE A 77 -3.27 4.80 4.16
CA PHE A 77 -3.51 3.87 3.08
C PHE A 77 -4.58 2.88 3.49
N SER A 78 -5.51 2.51 2.61
CA SER A 78 -6.45 1.42 2.81
C SER A 78 -6.74 0.68 1.52
N ALA A 79 -7.06 -0.61 1.66
CA ALA A 79 -7.50 -1.48 0.57
C ALA A 79 -8.28 -2.68 1.09
N TRP A 80 -9.17 -3.22 0.28
CA TRP A 80 -9.69 -4.58 0.42
C TRP A 80 -8.79 -5.54 -0.35
N VAL A 81 -8.48 -6.66 0.27
CA VAL A 81 -7.63 -7.69 -0.32
C VAL A 81 -8.24 -9.07 -0.13
N LYS A 82 -8.03 -9.94 -1.12
CA LYS A 82 -8.42 -11.35 -1.08
C LYS A 82 -7.35 -12.18 -1.79
N ARG A 83 -7.01 -13.33 -1.25
CA ARG A 83 -5.97 -14.21 -1.84
C ARG A 83 -6.30 -15.69 -1.62
N PRO A 84 -5.91 -16.58 -2.56
CA PRO A 84 -6.20 -18.01 -2.48
C PRO A 84 -5.22 -18.75 -1.55
N ALA A 85 -4.08 -18.15 -1.20
CA ALA A 85 -3.05 -18.73 -0.36
C ALA A 85 -2.25 -17.66 0.36
N LEU A 86 -1.66 -18.01 1.49
CA LEU A 86 -0.66 -17.17 2.17
C LEU A 86 0.63 -17.15 1.36
N GLY A 87 1.37 -16.07 1.46
CA GLY A 87 2.64 -15.89 0.79
C GLY A 87 3.02 -14.43 0.62
N SER A 88 4.23 -14.21 0.11
CA SER A 88 4.71 -12.88 -0.21
C SER A 88 4.01 -12.34 -1.46
N GLY A 89 3.80 -11.03 -1.51
CA GLY A 89 3.25 -10.38 -2.70
C GLY A 89 2.99 -8.91 -2.51
N THR A 90 3.45 -8.12 -3.47
CA THR A 90 3.23 -6.67 -3.51
C THR A 90 1.93 -6.35 -4.23
N PHE A 91 1.01 -5.73 -3.54
CA PHE A 91 -0.28 -5.35 -4.12
C PHE A 91 -0.40 -3.86 -4.47
N PHE A 92 0.49 -3.02 -3.94
CA PHE A 92 0.59 -1.60 -4.28
C PHE A 92 2.05 -1.18 -4.29
N SER A 93 2.52 -0.56 -5.36
CA SER A 93 3.85 0.04 -5.40
C SER A 93 3.90 1.29 -6.28
N VAL A 94 4.72 2.26 -5.86
CA VAL A 94 5.04 3.49 -6.60
C VAL A 94 6.53 3.47 -6.87
N ASN A 95 6.94 3.66 -8.11
CA ASN A 95 8.34 3.63 -8.49
C ASN A 95 9.14 4.87 -8.05
N GLY A 96 10.42 4.91 -8.35
CA GLY A 96 11.29 6.05 -8.09
C GLY A 96 12.08 5.97 -6.79
N GLY A 97 12.05 4.83 -6.08
CA GLY A 97 12.92 4.60 -4.92
C GLY A 97 14.38 4.43 -5.33
N GLU A 98 15.31 4.92 -4.53
CA GLU A 98 16.76 4.81 -4.77
C GLU A 98 17.35 3.52 -4.23
N HIS A 99 16.63 2.82 -3.33
CA HIS A 99 17.07 1.54 -2.80
C HIS A 99 16.84 0.38 -3.80
N ASP A 100 17.48 -0.74 -3.54
CA ASP A 100 17.38 -1.96 -4.37
C ASP A 100 15.95 -2.44 -4.64
N TRP A 101 15.00 -2.04 -3.79
CA TRP A 101 13.56 -2.34 -3.99
C TRP A 101 12.86 -1.43 -4.99
N GLY A 102 13.48 -0.32 -5.43
CA GLY A 102 13.01 0.55 -6.52
C GLY A 102 11.64 1.20 -6.31
N SER A 103 11.12 1.22 -5.07
CA SER A 103 9.80 1.76 -4.78
C SER A 103 9.89 2.95 -3.84
N THR A 104 9.26 4.07 -4.20
CA THR A 104 9.09 5.21 -3.29
C THR A 104 8.08 4.88 -2.19
N MET A 105 7.03 4.14 -2.53
CA MET A 105 6.02 3.66 -1.58
C MET A 105 5.55 2.27 -2.01
N GLN A 106 5.41 1.36 -1.04
CA GLN A 106 5.02 -0.01 -1.30
C GLN A 106 4.27 -0.61 -0.11
N PHE A 107 3.19 -1.34 -0.40
CA PHE A 107 2.48 -2.17 0.57
C PHE A 107 2.43 -3.62 0.06
N PHE A 108 2.79 -4.56 0.94
CA PHE A 108 2.98 -5.94 0.54
C PHE A 108 2.80 -6.90 1.72
N PHE A 109 2.43 -8.14 1.39
CA PHE A 109 2.57 -9.25 2.32
C PHE A 109 3.94 -9.88 2.15
N ASP A 110 4.49 -10.46 3.23
CA ASP A 110 5.80 -11.09 3.24
C ASP A 110 5.71 -12.44 3.97
N ASN A 111 6.68 -12.78 4.79
CA ASN A 111 6.82 -14.09 5.41
C ASN A 111 5.54 -14.59 6.11
N THR A 112 5.31 -15.88 6.00
CA THR A 112 4.34 -16.63 6.79
C THR A 112 5.07 -17.50 7.81
N GLY A 113 4.40 -17.82 8.90
CA GLY A 113 4.95 -18.70 9.93
C GLY A 113 3.89 -19.20 10.89
N VAL A 114 4.35 -19.91 11.91
CA VAL A 114 3.51 -20.37 13.00
C VAL A 114 4.05 -19.77 14.29
N GLY A 115 3.19 -19.08 15.03
CA GLY A 115 3.53 -18.49 16.31
C GLY A 115 3.73 -19.53 17.42
N GLU A 116 4.23 -19.09 18.56
CA GLU A 116 4.41 -19.97 19.74
C GLU A 116 3.07 -20.53 20.26
N ASP A 117 1.98 -19.83 20.01
CA ASP A 117 0.61 -20.25 20.31
C ASP A 117 0.02 -21.25 19.30
N GLY A 118 0.80 -21.60 18.26
CA GLY A 118 0.37 -22.50 17.18
C GLY A 118 -0.48 -21.82 16.09
N ALA A 119 -0.76 -20.51 16.20
CA ALA A 119 -1.50 -19.79 15.19
C ALA A 119 -0.61 -19.50 13.96
N THR A 120 -1.19 -19.65 12.77
CA THR A 120 -0.53 -19.18 11.54
C THR A 120 -0.58 -17.66 11.49
N TYR A 121 0.54 -17.02 11.18
CA TYR A 121 0.63 -15.59 10.98
C TYR A 121 1.14 -15.25 9.58
N GLN A 122 0.89 -14.00 9.18
CA GLN A 122 1.39 -13.38 7.97
C GLN A 122 1.98 -12.02 8.32
N GLN A 123 3.02 -11.61 7.62
CA GLN A 123 3.50 -10.23 7.71
C GLN A 123 2.74 -9.32 6.73
N PHE A 124 2.36 -8.14 7.21
CA PHE A 124 1.88 -7.02 6.41
C PHE A 124 2.85 -5.85 6.56
N ASN A 125 3.52 -5.52 5.49
CA ASN A 125 4.65 -4.60 5.50
C ASN A 125 4.39 -3.37 4.63
N ALA A 126 5.10 -2.30 4.96
CA ALA A 126 5.24 -1.13 4.11
C ALA A 126 6.72 -0.84 3.90
N ARG A 127 7.05 -0.28 2.73
CA ARG A 127 8.34 0.37 2.47
C ARG A 127 8.07 1.73 1.88
N ILE A 128 8.71 2.75 2.42
CA ILE A 128 8.55 4.12 1.98
C ILE A 128 9.92 4.75 1.99
N ASP A 129 10.39 5.15 0.81
CA ASP A 129 11.65 5.84 0.62
C ASP A 129 11.41 7.35 0.69
N SER A 130 11.64 7.93 1.86
CA SER A 130 11.49 9.36 2.07
C SER A 130 12.85 10.04 2.05
N TYR A 131 12.98 11.14 1.34
CA TYR A 131 14.17 11.97 1.39
C TYR A 131 14.34 12.61 2.76
N LYS A 132 15.54 12.50 3.31
CA LYS A 132 15.93 13.11 4.58
C LYS A 132 17.19 13.94 4.39
N GLN A 133 17.34 14.96 5.20
CA GLN A 133 18.54 15.78 5.25
C GLN A 133 19.46 15.25 6.35
N GLY A 134 20.65 14.78 5.96
CA GLY A 134 21.68 14.39 6.90
C GLY A 134 22.34 15.59 7.59
N GLU A 135 23.14 15.33 8.62
CA GLU A 135 23.90 16.35 9.36
C GLU A 135 24.89 17.13 8.46
N ASP A 136 25.38 16.47 7.41
CA ASP A 136 26.25 17.07 6.39
C ASP A 136 25.50 17.97 5.38
N GLY A 137 24.18 18.10 5.52
CA GLY A 137 23.33 18.88 4.65
C GLY A 137 22.92 18.16 3.34
N ASN A 138 23.42 16.94 3.11
CA ASN A 138 23.04 16.15 1.95
C ASN A 138 21.70 15.45 2.20
N LYS A 139 20.88 15.34 1.14
CA LYS A 139 19.66 14.55 1.17
C LYS A 139 19.97 13.09 0.85
N PHE A 140 19.28 12.16 1.53
CA PHE A 140 19.33 10.74 1.26
C PHE A 140 17.91 10.14 1.42
N GLN A 141 17.65 9.01 0.76
CA GLN A 141 16.40 8.27 0.98
C GLN A 141 16.58 7.31 2.16
N ALA A 142 15.61 7.31 3.04
CA ALA A 142 15.52 6.40 4.17
C ALA A 142 14.32 5.46 3.98
N SER A 143 14.59 4.17 4.05
CA SER A 143 13.61 3.11 3.81
C SER A 143 13.60 2.09 4.95
N CYS A 144 13.18 2.53 6.12
CA CYS A 144 13.09 1.64 7.27
C CYS A 144 11.72 1.79 7.94
N TRP A 145 10.79 0.93 7.56
CA TRP A 145 9.43 0.96 8.11
C TRP A 145 9.17 -0.28 8.98
N PRO A 146 8.41 -0.11 10.08
CA PRO A 146 8.11 -1.22 10.98
C PRO A 146 7.33 -2.32 10.26
N ASN A 147 7.85 -3.53 10.31
CA ASN A 147 7.15 -4.73 9.87
C ASN A 147 6.19 -5.17 10.97
N VAL A 148 4.99 -5.57 10.58
CA VAL A 148 3.99 -6.12 11.49
C VAL A 148 3.62 -7.52 11.06
N GLN A 149 3.29 -8.38 12.03
CA GLN A 149 2.88 -9.76 11.76
C GLN A 149 1.79 -10.17 12.74
N GLY A 150 0.85 -10.96 12.27
CA GLY A 150 -0.21 -11.46 13.12
C GLY A 150 -1.12 -12.44 12.40
N PRO A 151 -1.93 -13.20 13.15
CA PRO A 151 -2.91 -14.12 12.59
C PRO A 151 -4.06 -13.39 11.88
N GLU A 152 -4.33 -12.15 12.22
CA GLU A 152 -5.35 -11.31 11.58
C GLU A 152 -5.07 -11.04 10.09
N PHE A 153 -3.80 -11.14 9.67
CA PHE A 153 -3.42 -11.04 8.26
C PHE A 153 -3.41 -12.39 7.54
N ALA A 154 -3.56 -13.52 8.25
CA ALA A 154 -3.45 -14.88 7.70
C ALA A 154 -4.80 -15.39 7.15
N LYS A 155 -5.49 -14.56 6.35
CA LYS A 155 -6.80 -14.85 5.77
C LYS A 155 -6.66 -15.37 4.33
N ILE A 156 -7.47 -16.37 3.98
CA ILE A 156 -7.48 -17.06 2.68
C ILE A 156 -8.91 -17.12 2.18
N ASP A 157 -9.13 -16.87 0.87
CA ASP A 157 -10.42 -16.95 0.16
C ASP A 157 -11.53 -16.06 0.72
N GLU A 158 -11.18 -15.10 1.56
CA GLU A 158 -12.10 -14.09 2.07
C GLU A 158 -11.55 -12.67 1.82
N TRP A 159 -12.48 -11.73 1.60
CA TRP A 159 -12.14 -10.31 1.57
C TRP A 159 -11.90 -9.79 2.98
N PHE A 160 -10.83 -9.06 3.17
CA PHE A 160 -10.56 -8.32 4.40
C PHE A 160 -9.96 -6.96 4.10
N HIS A 161 -10.28 -6.01 4.95
CA HIS A 161 -9.79 -4.64 4.82
C HIS A 161 -8.49 -4.48 5.60
N VAL A 162 -7.49 -3.91 4.95
CA VAL A 162 -6.25 -3.49 5.61
C VAL A 162 -6.11 -1.98 5.51
N ALA A 163 -5.63 -1.37 6.59
CA ALA A 163 -5.25 0.04 6.56
C ALA A 163 -3.99 0.30 7.36
N ARG A 164 -3.25 1.33 6.96
CA ARG A 164 -2.04 1.77 7.65
C ARG A 164 -1.99 3.30 7.67
N THR A 165 -1.71 3.86 8.84
CA THR A 165 -1.60 5.30 9.03
C THR A 165 -0.20 5.70 9.45
N TYR A 166 0.19 6.93 9.11
CA TYR A 166 1.38 7.59 9.61
C TYR A 166 1.09 9.08 9.85
N ASP A 167 1.41 9.54 11.04
CA ASP A 167 1.33 10.96 11.44
C ASP A 167 2.72 11.56 11.56
N ALA A 168 3.06 12.46 10.64
CA ALA A 168 4.37 13.10 10.60
C ALA A 168 4.67 13.98 11.82
N ALA A 169 3.65 14.56 12.45
CA ALA A 169 3.83 15.45 13.60
C ALA A 169 4.32 14.70 14.84
N THR A 170 3.93 13.43 14.99
CA THR A 170 4.24 12.60 16.16
C THR A 170 5.14 11.42 15.86
N GLY A 171 5.30 11.07 14.57
CA GLY A 171 5.93 9.82 14.14
C GLY A 171 5.06 8.58 14.38
N ALA A 172 3.85 8.76 14.90
CA ALA A 172 2.96 7.65 15.21
C ALA A 172 2.50 6.93 13.94
N TRP A 173 2.54 5.61 13.97
CA TRP A 173 1.97 4.75 12.93
C TRP A 173 1.03 3.73 13.55
N LYS A 174 0.01 3.35 12.81
CA LYS A 174 -0.96 2.31 13.21
C LYS A 174 -1.30 1.42 12.03
N VAL A 175 -1.69 0.19 12.34
CA VAL A 175 -2.18 -0.79 11.38
C VAL A 175 -3.54 -1.31 11.82
N TYR A 176 -4.43 -1.52 10.86
CA TYR A 176 -5.82 -1.93 11.09
C TYR A 176 -6.17 -3.10 10.18
N VAL A 177 -6.97 -4.01 10.72
CA VAL A 177 -7.64 -5.07 9.97
C VAL A 177 -9.14 -4.99 10.26
N ASP A 178 -9.95 -4.98 9.21
CA ASP A 178 -11.42 -4.94 9.30
C ASP A 178 -11.93 -3.82 10.23
N GLY A 179 -11.32 -2.63 10.10
CA GLY A 179 -11.69 -1.44 10.84
C GLY A 179 -11.18 -1.36 12.28
N VAL A 180 -10.44 -2.38 12.75
CA VAL A 180 -9.92 -2.48 14.12
C VAL A 180 -8.41 -2.33 14.14
N GLN A 181 -7.88 -1.47 15.02
CA GLN A 181 -6.44 -1.33 15.23
C GLN A 181 -5.85 -2.64 15.77
N THR A 182 -4.78 -3.11 15.15
CA THR A 182 -4.05 -4.33 15.53
C THR A 182 -2.63 -4.04 16.02
N HIS A 183 -1.97 -3.05 15.43
CA HIS A 183 -0.60 -2.66 15.77
C HIS A 183 -0.46 -1.14 15.80
N ASP A 184 0.51 -0.68 16.59
CA ASP A 184 0.91 0.73 16.64
C ASP A 184 2.37 0.87 17.06
N GLY A 185 2.88 2.08 16.95
CA GLY A 185 4.20 2.47 17.41
C GLY A 185 4.55 3.89 16.99
N VAL A 186 5.79 4.25 17.25
CA VAL A 186 6.37 5.51 16.80
C VAL A 186 7.53 5.19 15.86
N HIS A 187 7.54 5.82 14.69
CA HIS A 187 8.63 5.70 13.74
C HIS A 187 9.67 6.76 14.04
N GLU A 188 10.81 6.31 14.51
CA GLU A 188 11.95 7.16 14.81
C GLU A 188 13.00 7.00 13.71
N PHE A 189 13.64 8.10 13.38
CA PHE A 189 14.78 8.10 12.49
C PHE A 189 16.03 7.70 13.27
N GLY A 190 16.90 6.86 12.69
CA GLY A 190 18.02 6.22 13.36
C GLY A 190 18.90 7.09 14.23
N ASP A 191 19.80 7.90 13.67
CA ASP A 191 20.74 8.72 14.45
C ASP A 191 20.84 10.14 13.84
N PRO A 192 20.52 11.21 14.60
CA PRO A 192 20.00 11.19 15.96
C PRO A 192 18.56 10.70 16.02
N ALA A 193 18.22 9.93 17.06
CA ALA A 193 16.87 9.42 17.27
C ALA A 193 15.87 10.58 17.46
N GLY A 194 14.76 10.49 16.76
CA GLY A 194 13.68 11.46 16.83
C GLY A 194 12.54 11.08 15.92
N PRO A 195 11.40 11.77 15.99
CA PRO A 195 10.28 11.51 15.06
C PRO A 195 10.77 11.55 13.62
N PHE A 196 10.32 10.59 12.80
CA PHE A 196 10.70 10.55 11.39
C PHE A 196 10.29 11.83 10.65
N GLY A 197 9.18 12.47 11.06
CA GLY A 197 8.73 13.78 10.57
C GLY A 197 8.04 13.71 9.22
N ASP A 198 7.93 14.86 8.57
CA ASP A 198 7.31 14.97 7.26
C ASP A 198 7.97 14.02 6.25
N LEU A 199 7.14 13.31 5.48
CA LEU A 199 7.62 12.60 4.29
C LEU A 199 8.03 13.59 3.21
N ASP A 200 9.09 13.25 2.49
CA ASP A 200 9.48 13.89 1.23
C ASP A 200 9.61 12.80 0.17
N LEU A 201 8.56 12.64 -0.61
CA LEU A 201 8.45 11.61 -1.65
C LEU A 201 8.75 12.17 -3.05
N THR A 202 9.46 13.31 -3.13
CA THR A 202 9.79 13.99 -4.40
C THR A 202 10.96 13.30 -5.10
N SER A 203 10.70 12.11 -5.66
CA SER A 203 11.70 11.42 -6.48
C SER A 203 11.66 11.92 -7.92
N PRO A 204 12.82 12.26 -8.54
CA PRO A 204 12.87 12.70 -9.93
C PRO A 204 12.52 11.59 -10.94
N THR A 205 12.54 10.34 -10.51
CA THR A 205 12.23 9.17 -11.34
C THR A 205 10.86 8.56 -11.07
N MET A 206 10.08 9.13 -10.13
CA MET A 206 8.70 8.72 -9.89
C MET A 206 7.82 9.08 -11.09
N ASN A 207 7.28 8.07 -11.76
CA ASN A 207 6.41 8.27 -12.92
C ASN A 207 5.32 7.20 -13.07
N ALA A 208 5.28 6.19 -12.20
CA ALA A 208 4.31 5.12 -12.28
C ALA A 208 3.89 4.56 -10.91
N LEU A 209 2.60 4.18 -10.83
CA LEU A 209 2.00 3.42 -9.75
C LEU A 209 1.53 2.09 -10.33
N TYR A 210 1.74 1.01 -9.59
CA TYR A 210 1.37 -0.35 -9.97
C TYR A 210 0.48 -1.00 -8.90
N ILE A 211 -0.58 -1.66 -9.37
CA ILE A 211 -1.42 -2.52 -8.54
C ILE A 211 -1.11 -3.97 -8.88
N GLY A 212 -0.78 -4.75 -7.88
CA GLY A 212 -0.46 -6.18 -8.00
C GLY A 212 0.97 -6.49 -8.40
N GLY A 213 1.80 -5.49 -8.69
CA GLY A 213 3.17 -5.67 -9.14
C GLY A 213 4.22 -4.92 -8.32
N TRP A 214 5.44 -5.39 -8.36
CA TRP A 214 6.59 -4.77 -7.72
C TRP A 214 7.32 -3.85 -8.71
N ALA A 215 7.38 -2.56 -8.41
CA ALA A 215 7.94 -1.55 -9.29
C ALA A 215 9.37 -1.87 -9.76
N ALA A 216 10.25 -2.33 -8.87
CA ALA A 216 11.64 -2.64 -9.23
C ALA A 216 11.76 -3.74 -10.28
N ILE A 217 10.89 -4.77 -10.23
CA ILE A 217 10.86 -5.84 -11.23
C ILE A 217 10.33 -5.29 -12.56
N ILE A 218 9.23 -4.54 -12.52
CA ILE A 218 8.57 -4.01 -13.73
C ILE A 218 9.49 -3.03 -14.46
N ASP A 219 10.16 -2.16 -13.71
CA ASP A 219 11.05 -1.14 -14.28
C ASP A 219 12.46 -1.68 -14.57
N GLY A 220 12.74 -2.95 -14.28
CA GLY A 220 14.04 -3.57 -14.53
C GLY A 220 15.17 -3.07 -13.62
N VAL A 221 14.84 -2.54 -12.45
CA VAL A 221 15.82 -2.02 -11.47
C VAL A 221 16.45 -3.17 -10.68
N ASN A 222 15.63 -4.10 -10.21
CA ASN A 222 16.07 -5.25 -9.42
C ASN A 222 15.08 -6.42 -9.57
N ASN A 223 15.58 -7.65 -9.48
CA ASN A 223 14.77 -8.87 -9.60
C ASN A 223 15.35 -9.98 -8.74
N GLN A 224 15.22 -9.86 -7.42
CA GLN A 224 15.64 -10.90 -6.47
C GLN A 224 14.58 -12.00 -6.38
N ASP A 225 15.00 -13.21 -5.99
CA ASP A 225 14.11 -14.38 -5.93
C ASP A 225 12.96 -14.22 -4.92
N TRP A 226 13.15 -13.44 -3.88
CA TRP A 226 12.14 -13.14 -2.85
C TRP A 226 11.16 -12.03 -3.22
N MET A 227 11.44 -11.25 -4.28
CA MET A 227 10.52 -10.21 -4.78
C MET A 227 9.40 -10.85 -5.57
N THR A 228 8.15 -10.65 -5.15
CA THR A 228 7.00 -11.30 -5.75
C THR A 228 5.86 -10.34 -6.03
N PHE A 229 5.12 -10.61 -7.10
CA PHE A 229 3.85 -9.95 -7.41
C PHE A 229 2.74 -10.54 -6.53
N PHE A 230 1.64 -9.79 -6.39
CA PHE A 230 0.53 -10.23 -5.59
C PHE A 230 -0.30 -11.29 -6.33
N ASN A 231 -0.46 -12.46 -5.71
CA ASN A 231 -1.39 -13.48 -6.17
C ASN A 231 -2.70 -13.33 -5.40
N GLY A 232 -3.66 -12.64 -5.98
CA GLY A 232 -4.94 -12.35 -5.33
C GLY A 232 -5.66 -11.16 -5.96
N SER A 233 -6.63 -10.65 -5.26
CA SER A 233 -7.47 -9.53 -5.69
C SER A 233 -7.31 -8.34 -4.75
N VAL A 234 -7.40 -7.14 -5.32
CA VAL A 234 -7.32 -5.85 -4.61
C VAL A 234 -8.49 -5.00 -5.06
N ASP A 235 -9.12 -4.33 -4.10
CA ASP A 235 -10.26 -3.47 -4.36
C ASP A 235 -10.24 -2.22 -3.47
N GLU A 236 -10.95 -1.17 -3.90
CA GLU A 236 -11.18 0.06 -3.13
C GLU A 236 -9.90 0.66 -2.53
N VAL A 237 -8.83 0.75 -3.32
CA VAL A 237 -7.59 1.39 -2.86
C VAL A 237 -7.81 2.87 -2.61
N ARG A 238 -7.57 3.31 -1.39
CA ARG A 238 -7.69 4.72 -0.98
C ARG A 238 -6.43 5.21 -0.31
N MET A 239 -6.13 6.50 -0.51
CA MET A 239 -5.09 7.20 0.22
C MET A 239 -5.58 8.56 0.66
N TYR A 240 -5.24 8.92 1.89
CA TYR A 240 -5.58 10.18 2.52
C TYR A 240 -4.28 10.92 2.90
N ASN A 241 -4.30 12.24 2.87
CA ASN A 241 -3.12 13.08 3.15
C ASN A 241 -2.88 13.36 4.64
N ARG A 242 -3.54 12.62 5.50
CA ARG A 242 -3.35 12.62 6.96
C ARG A 242 -3.56 11.23 7.57
N ALA A 243 -3.09 11.05 8.78
CA ALA A 243 -3.49 9.90 9.58
C ALA A 243 -4.98 10.02 9.96
N LEU A 244 -5.79 9.06 9.57
CA LEU A 244 -7.17 8.92 10.05
C LEU A 244 -7.17 8.39 11.47
N THR A 245 -8.17 8.80 12.25
CA THR A 245 -8.40 8.29 13.61
C THR A 245 -8.96 6.87 13.59
N ASP A 246 -8.87 6.16 14.71
CA ASP A 246 -9.42 4.80 14.86
C ASP A 246 -10.93 4.78 14.52
N GLN A 247 -11.64 5.84 14.92
CA GLN A 247 -13.07 6.00 14.62
C GLN A 247 -13.31 6.17 13.11
N GLU A 248 -12.52 6.99 12.43
CA GLU A 248 -12.64 7.21 10.98
C GLU A 248 -12.32 5.92 10.20
N ILE A 249 -11.30 5.16 10.60
CA ILE A 249 -11.00 3.86 9.97
C ILE A 249 -12.16 2.86 10.17
N GLY A 250 -12.72 2.78 11.37
CA GLY A 250 -13.88 1.94 11.63
C GLY A 250 -15.12 2.36 10.81
N GLN A 251 -15.37 3.67 10.66
CA GLN A 251 -16.44 4.20 9.81
C GLN A 251 -16.21 3.93 8.33
N LEU A 252 -14.98 4.07 7.83
CA LEU A 252 -14.61 3.75 6.45
C LEU A 252 -14.95 2.29 6.13
N TRP A 253 -14.44 1.36 6.93
CA TRP A 253 -14.75 -0.05 6.79
C TRP A 253 -16.25 -0.36 6.82
N GLN A 254 -16.99 0.25 7.74
CA GLN A 254 -18.44 0.06 7.84
C GLN A 254 -19.19 0.58 6.60
N GLN A 255 -18.83 1.77 6.10
CA GLN A 255 -19.48 2.37 4.93
C GLN A 255 -19.23 1.54 3.68
N GLU A 256 -18.01 1.05 3.47
CA GLU A 256 -17.68 0.18 2.34
C GLU A 256 -18.43 -1.17 2.43
N LYS A 257 -18.54 -1.76 3.62
CA LYS A 257 -19.37 -2.96 3.82
C LYS A 257 -20.85 -2.74 3.50
N LEU A 258 -21.39 -1.59 3.85
CA LEU A 258 -22.80 -1.28 3.54
C LEU A 258 -23.02 -1.15 2.02
N ILE A 259 -22.07 -0.56 1.29
CA ILE A 259 -22.14 -0.46 -0.18
C ILE A 259 -22.09 -1.85 -0.83
N ASN A 260 -21.25 -2.75 -0.31
CA ASN A 260 -21.19 -4.13 -0.81
C ASN A 260 -22.53 -4.90 -0.67
N LEU A 261 -23.38 -4.50 0.26
CA LEU A 261 -24.67 -5.16 0.49
C LEU A 261 -25.81 -4.64 -0.41
N GLU A 262 -25.60 -3.53 -1.13
CA GLU A 262 -26.55 -2.92 -2.07
C GLU A 262 -26.48 -3.59 -3.46
#